data_0d77506c05eb49cfb9bac4d5b70ef6c7
#
_entry.id   0d77506c05eb49cfb9bac4d5b70ef6c7
#
_cell.length_a   1.000
_cell.length_b   1.000
_cell.length_c   1.000
_cell.angle_alpha   90.00
_cell.angle_beta   90.00
_cell.angle_gamma   90.00
#
_symmetry.space_group_name_H-M   'P 1'
#
loop_
_entity.id
_entity.type
_entity.pdbx_description
1 polymer ?
#
loop_
_entity_poly.entity_id
_entity_poly.type
_entity_poly.pdbx_seq_one_letter_code
_entity_poly.pdbx_strand_id
1 'polypeptide(L)' 'MTKTLTMEVQRKNAERQLFGARRTLGHLVELYDSGQWKNLYREDTFAEAVRQARQAVDHWTNVMAKSEDA' A
#
# COMPACT_ATOMS: atom_id res chain seq x y z
N MET A 1 -17.34 -17.00 -18.28
CA MET A 1 -15.94 -17.37 -18.20
C MET A 1 -15.01 -16.18 -18.13
N THR A 2 -15.20 -15.18 -18.99
CA THR A 2 -14.37 -13.98 -19.01
C THR A 2 -14.44 -13.19 -17.71
N LYS A 3 -15.60 -13.14 -17.05
CA LYS A 3 -15.77 -12.42 -15.79
C LYS A 3 -14.97 -13.04 -14.66
N THR A 4 -14.95 -14.38 -14.55
CA THR A 4 -14.21 -15.05 -13.49
C THR A 4 -12.71 -14.82 -13.63
N LEU A 5 -12.19 -14.93 -14.85
CA LEU A 5 -10.79 -14.70 -15.13
C LEU A 5 -10.39 -13.25 -14.81
N THR A 6 -11.25 -12.29 -15.19
CA THR A 6 -11.00 -10.88 -14.92
C THR A 6 -10.96 -10.60 -13.42
N MET A 7 -11.88 -11.22 -12.66
CA MET A 7 -11.89 -11.04 -11.20
C MET A 7 -10.66 -11.63 -10.54
N GLU A 8 -10.19 -12.79 -11.01
CA GLU A 8 -8.98 -13.39 -10.49
C GLU A 8 -7.75 -12.53 -10.77
N VAL A 9 -7.66 -11.97 -11.97
CA VAL A 9 -6.56 -11.08 -12.34
C VAL A 9 -6.58 -9.83 -11.48
N GLN A 10 -7.75 -9.21 -11.27
CA GLN A 10 -7.91 -8.04 -10.43
C GLN A 10 -7.53 -8.34 -8.99
N ARG A 11 -7.95 -9.49 -8.47
CA ARG A 11 -7.64 -9.91 -7.11
C ARG A 11 -6.13 -10.09 -6.92
N LYS A 12 -5.48 -10.77 -7.84
CA LYS A 12 -4.04 -10.97 -7.77
C LYS A 12 -3.29 -9.65 -7.86
N ASN A 13 -3.75 -8.75 -8.72
CA ASN A 13 -3.17 -7.42 -8.83
C ASN A 13 -3.32 -6.65 -7.51
N ALA A 14 -4.51 -6.69 -6.92
CA ALA A 14 -4.78 -6.03 -5.65
C ALA A 14 -3.89 -6.60 -4.54
N GLU A 15 -3.70 -7.92 -4.49
CA GLU A 15 -2.81 -8.55 -3.51
C GLU A 15 -1.38 -8.06 -3.64
N ARG A 16 -0.88 -7.97 -4.87
CA ARG A 16 0.48 -7.48 -5.13
C ARG A 16 0.63 -6.02 -4.70
N GLN A 17 -0.34 -5.19 -5.06
CA GLN A 17 -0.31 -3.77 -4.72
C GLN A 17 -0.41 -3.57 -3.21
N LEU A 18 -1.26 -4.34 -2.55
CA LEU A 18 -1.40 -4.28 -1.10
C LEU A 18 -0.10 -4.69 -0.41
N PHE A 19 0.52 -5.77 -0.86
CA PHE A 19 1.80 -6.23 -0.32
C PHE A 19 2.87 -5.16 -0.47
N GLY A 20 2.99 -4.57 -1.66
CA GLY A 20 3.95 -3.50 -1.93
C GLY A 20 3.68 -2.27 -1.07
N ALA A 21 2.41 -1.88 -0.92
CA ALA A 21 2.03 -0.72 -0.11
C ALA A 21 2.38 -0.94 1.36
N ARG A 22 2.10 -2.13 1.89
CA ARG A 22 2.44 -2.47 3.27
C ARG A 22 3.95 -2.47 3.50
N ARG A 23 4.68 -3.00 2.54
CA ARG A 23 6.15 -3.02 2.61
C ARG A 23 6.71 -1.60 2.63
N THR A 24 6.20 -0.75 1.76
CA THR A 24 6.63 0.66 1.70
C THR A 24 6.31 1.37 3.01
N LEU A 25 5.10 1.19 3.53
CA LEU A 25 4.71 1.81 4.79
C LEU A 25 5.60 1.32 5.95
N GLY A 26 5.85 0.01 6.01
CA GLY A 26 6.72 -0.57 7.03
C GLY A 26 8.12 0.01 6.98
N HIS A 27 8.67 0.18 5.77
CA HIS A 27 9.99 0.79 5.58
C HIS A 27 10.01 2.23 6.09
N LEU A 28 8.97 3.00 5.80
CA LEU A 28 8.88 4.39 6.27
C LEU A 28 8.77 4.46 7.79
N VAL A 29 8.04 3.53 8.40
CA VAL A 29 7.93 3.45 9.87
C VAL A 29 9.30 3.15 10.47
N GLU A 30 10.06 2.22 9.89
CA GLU A 30 11.41 1.90 10.36
C GLU A 30 12.33 3.10 10.26
N LEU A 31 12.25 3.85 9.18
CA LEU A 31 13.04 5.07 9.01
C LEU A 31 12.68 6.11 10.07
N TYR A 32 11.40 6.22 10.38
CA TYR A 32 10.93 7.14 11.41
C TYR A 32 11.47 6.74 12.79
N ASP A 33 11.31 5.47 13.15
CA ASP A 33 11.72 4.97 14.46
C ASP A 33 13.23 5.07 14.68
N SER A 34 14.02 4.87 13.64
CA SER A 34 15.48 4.97 13.73
C SER A 34 16.00 6.39 13.62
N GLY A 35 15.16 7.34 13.20
CA GLY A 35 15.56 8.72 12.98
C GLY A 35 16.30 8.96 11.67
N GLN A 36 16.50 7.91 10.87
CA GLN A 36 17.22 8.04 9.59
C GLN A 36 16.46 8.87 8.56
N TRP A 37 15.14 9.01 8.72
CA TRP A 37 14.33 9.78 7.79
C TRP A 37 14.83 11.22 7.68
N LYS A 38 15.37 11.78 8.75
CA LYS A 38 15.87 13.16 8.77
C LYS A 38 17.02 13.39 7.79
N ASN A 39 17.79 12.33 7.51
CA ASN A 39 18.92 12.40 6.58
C ASN A 39 18.49 12.17 5.13
N LEU A 40 17.36 11.52 4.91
CA LEU A 40 16.91 11.10 3.59
C LEU A 40 15.78 11.97 3.04
N TYR A 41 14.99 12.57 3.92
CA TYR A 41 13.77 13.28 3.55
C TYR A 41 13.69 14.62 4.27
N ARG A 42 12.99 15.55 3.65
CA ARG A 42 12.52 16.74 4.35
C ARG A 42 11.26 16.33 5.14
N GLU A 43 10.98 17.09 6.21
CA GLU A 43 9.85 16.77 7.10
C GLU A 43 8.52 16.70 6.33
N ASP A 44 8.24 17.70 5.48
CA ASP A 44 7.02 17.74 4.69
C ASP A 44 6.96 16.62 3.66
N THR A 45 8.08 16.31 3.02
CA THR A 45 8.17 15.24 2.03
C THR A 45 7.96 13.88 2.68
N PHE A 46 8.55 13.68 3.86
CA PHE A 46 8.38 12.42 4.59
C PHE A 46 6.93 12.23 5.02
N ALA A 47 6.30 13.27 5.57
CA ALA A 47 4.90 13.21 5.97
C ALA A 47 3.99 12.85 4.79
N GLU A 48 4.26 13.43 3.62
CA GLU A 48 3.50 13.13 2.41
C GLU A 48 3.69 11.68 1.96
N ALA A 49 4.94 11.18 2.03
CA ALA A 49 5.22 9.79 1.68
C ALA A 49 4.47 8.81 2.57
N VAL A 50 4.44 9.07 3.88
CA VAL A 50 3.71 8.23 4.84
C VAL A 50 2.21 8.28 4.54
N ARG A 51 1.67 9.47 4.28
CA ARG A 51 0.25 9.63 3.97
C ARG A 51 -0.14 8.85 2.72
N GLN A 52 0.66 8.97 1.66
CA GLN A 52 0.41 8.24 0.41
C GLN A 52 0.48 6.73 0.60
N ALA A 53 1.45 6.25 1.38
CA ALA A 53 1.59 4.83 1.64
C ALA A 53 0.39 4.29 2.43
N ARG A 54 -0.10 5.04 3.42
CA ARG A 54 -1.28 4.65 4.19
C ARG A 54 -2.53 4.64 3.32
N GLN A 55 -2.69 5.64 2.46
CA GLN A 55 -3.82 5.69 1.53
C GLN A 55 -3.80 4.50 0.57
N ALA A 56 -2.62 4.11 0.09
CA ALA A 56 -2.49 2.96 -0.79
C ALA A 56 -2.88 1.67 -0.07
N VAL A 57 -2.44 1.49 1.18
CA VAL A 57 -2.84 0.32 1.97
C VAL A 57 -4.35 0.29 2.14
N ASP A 58 -4.96 1.40 2.50
CA ASP A 58 -6.41 1.47 2.69
C ASP A 58 -7.16 1.18 1.40
N HIS A 59 -6.71 1.78 0.30
CA HIS A 59 -7.35 1.58 -1.01
C HIS A 59 -7.34 0.11 -1.41
N TRP A 60 -6.17 -0.53 -1.36
CA TRP A 60 -6.05 -1.92 -1.81
C TRP A 60 -6.71 -2.90 -0.84
N THR A 61 -6.75 -2.57 0.45
CA THR A 61 -7.51 -3.35 1.43
C THR A 61 -8.99 -3.34 1.09
N ASN A 62 -9.52 -2.17 0.72
CA ASN A 62 -10.92 -2.05 0.33
C ASN A 62 -11.22 -2.79 -0.97
N VAL A 63 -10.31 -2.73 -1.93
CA VAL A 63 -10.46 -3.49 -3.20
C VAL A 63 -10.52 -4.99 -2.92
N MET A 64 -9.64 -5.48 -2.04
CA MET A 64 -9.63 -6.90 -1.66
C MET A 64 -10.94 -7.30 -0.97
N ALA A 65 -11.43 -6.48 -0.05
CA ALA A 65 -12.66 -6.76 0.67
C ALA A 65 -13.87 -6.84 -0.28
N LYS A 66 -13.94 -5.94 -1.26
CA LYS A 66 -15.00 -5.96 -2.26
C LYS A 66 -14.94 -7.20 -3.15
N SER A 67 -13.73 -7.65 -3.47
CA SER A 67 -13.54 -8.86 -4.27
C SER A 67 -14.02 -10.10 -3.54
N GLU A 68 -13.86 -10.14 -2.22
CA GLU A 68 -14.32 -11.27 -1.40
C GLU A 68 -15.83 -11.31 -1.26
N ASP A 69 -16.48 -10.15 -1.24
CA ASP A 69 -17.93 -10.06 -1.10
C ASP A 69 -18.67 -10.40 -2.40
N ALA A 70 -18.01 -10.40 -3.52
CA ALA A 70 -18.60 -10.76 -4.78
C ALA A 70 -18.57 -12.26 -5.01
#